data_26339114fb3f7a3c7168bf48999f3733
#
_entry.id   26339114fb3f7a3c7168bf48999f3733
#
_cell.length_a   1.000
_cell.length_b   1.000
_cell.length_c   1.000
_cell.angle_alpha   90.00
_cell.angle_beta   90.00
_cell.angle_gamma   90.00
#
_symmetry.space_group_name_H-M   'P 1'
#
loop_
_entity.id
_entity.type
_entity.pdbx_description
1 polymer ?
#
loop_
_entity_poly.entity_id
_entity_poly.type
_entity_poly.pdbx_seq_one_letter_code
_entity_poly.pdbx_strand_id
1 'polypeptide(L)'
;MIFRLLILTIAVFVAAFIIPGVTIDSTTTLVVVAILLGVVNTFLKPILVVLTIPLTILTLGIFLLVLNGLLVLLVGSVVPGFHVSGILTAILFSIVVSIVSSLLSSLS
;
A
#
# COMPACT_ATOMS: atom_id res chain seq x y z
N MET A 1 9.08 -12.39 -9.32
CA MET A 1 8.01 -11.44 -9.61
C MET A 1 6.63 -11.97 -9.27
N ILE A 2 6.23 -13.11 -9.80
CA ILE A 2 4.92 -13.67 -9.50
C ILE A 2 4.74 -13.94 -8.02
N PHE A 3 5.79 -14.45 -7.37
CA PHE A 3 5.74 -14.75 -5.95
C PHE A 3 5.52 -13.49 -5.10
N ARG A 4 6.19 -12.39 -5.46
CA ARG A 4 5.99 -11.12 -4.76
C ARG A 4 4.58 -10.58 -4.98
N LEU A 5 4.03 -10.77 -6.17
CA LEU A 5 2.65 -10.38 -6.46
C LEU A 5 1.67 -11.17 -5.61
N LEU A 6 1.89 -12.48 -5.44
CA LEU A 6 1.07 -13.31 -4.56
C LEU A 6 1.14 -12.82 -3.11
N ILE A 7 2.34 -12.54 -2.62
CA ILE A 7 2.53 -12.02 -1.27
C ILE A 7 1.77 -10.72 -1.09
N LEU A 8 1.90 -9.79 -2.05
CA LEU A 8 1.25 -8.50 -1.96
C LEU A 8 -0.27 -8.65 -2.02
N THR A 9 -0.79 -9.56 -2.86
CA THR A 9 -2.21 -9.82 -2.95
C THR A 9 -2.76 -10.32 -1.61
N ILE A 10 -2.06 -11.26 -0.98
CA ILE A 10 -2.46 -11.78 0.32
C ILE A 10 -2.39 -10.67 1.38
N ALA A 11 -1.33 -9.87 1.35
CA ALA A 11 -1.17 -8.77 2.32
C ALA A 11 -2.29 -7.75 2.18
N VAL A 12 -2.67 -7.38 0.95
CA VAL A 12 -3.77 -6.45 0.70
C VAL A 12 -5.09 -7.03 1.21
N PHE A 13 -5.33 -8.32 0.97
CA PHE A 13 -6.53 -8.98 1.44
C PHE A 13 -6.63 -8.95 2.96
N VAL A 14 -5.54 -9.31 3.64
CA VAL A 14 -5.50 -9.32 5.11
C VAL A 14 -5.70 -7.91 5.66
N ALA A 15 -5.02 -6.93 5.09
CA ALA A 15 -5.15 -5.54 5.54
C ALA A 15 -6.57 -5.02 5.36
N ALA A 16 -7.19 -5.31 4.21
CA ALA A 16 -8.57 -4.89 3.95
C ALA A 16 -9.56 -5.56 4.92
N PHE A 17 -9.28 -6.80 5.32
CA PHE A 17 -10.12 -7.51 6.28
C PHE A 17 -10.01 -6.91 7.68
N ILE A 18 -8.80 -6.51 8.09
CA ILE A 18 -8.54 -6.02 9.45
C ILE A 18 -8.96 -4.56 9.63
N ILE A 19 -8.72 -3.71 8.62
CA ILE A 19 -8.89 -2.27 8.79
C ILE A 19 -10.28 -1.85 8.30
N PRO A 20 -11.14 -1.30 9.19
CA PRO A 20 -12.41 -0.74 8.77
C PRO A 20 -12.16 0.52 7.93
N GLY A 21 -13.02 0.78 6.97
CA GLY A 21 -12.88 1.93 6.07
C GLY A 21 -12.21 1.59 4.76
N VAL A 22 -11.73 0.36 4.59
CA VAL A 22 -11.20 -0.15 3.32
C VAL A 22 -12.14 -1.22 2.82
N THR A 23 -12.60 -1.09 1.58
CA THR A 23 -13.50 -2.08 0.96
C THR A 23 -12.94 -2.50 -0.40
N ILE A 24 -13.08 -3.78 -0.70
CA ILE A 24 -12.69 -4.37 -1.98
C ILE A 24 -13.85 -5.23 -2.45
N ASP A 25 -14.42 -4.89 -3.61
CA ASP A 25 -15.69 -5.45 -4.06
C ASP A 25 -15.58 -6.89 -4.58
N SER A 26 -14.41 -7.29 -5.10
CA SER A 26 -14.29 -8.60 -5.73
C SER A 26 -12.84 -9.06 -5.72
N THR A 27 -12.63 -10.35 -6.03
CA THR A 27 -11.29 -10.92 -6.17
C THR A 27 -10.53 -10.25 -7.32
N THR A 28 -11.21 -9.93 -8.41
CA THR A 28 -10.59 -9.21 -9.52
C THR A 28 -10.07 -7.86 -9.06
N THR A 29 -10.86 -7.11 -8.32
CA THR A 29 -10.44 -5.82 -7.75
C THR A 29 -9.25 -6.00 -6.83
N LEU A 30 -9.23 -7.03 -5.99
CA LEU A 30 -8.11 -7.34 -5.11
C LEU A 30 -6.81 -7.51 -5.90
N VAL A 31 -6.84 -8.29 -6.97
CA VAL A 31 -5.66 -8.53 -7.78
C VAL A 31 -5.21 -7.26 -8.48
N VAL A 32 -6.13 -6.48 -9.02
CA VAL A 32 -5.81 -5.20 -9.68
C VAL A 32 -5.15 -4.24 -8.70
N VAL A 33 -5.68 -4.14 -7.47
CA VAL A 33 -5.08 -3.29 -6.44
C VAL A 33 -3.66 -3.74 -6.13
N ALA A 34 -3.44 -5.05 -5.98
CA ALA A 34 -2.11 -5.57 -5.68
C ALA A 34 -1.12 -5.27 -6.81
N ILE A 35 -1.55 -5.41 -8.07
CA ILE A 35 -0.71 -5.10 -9.22
C ILE A 35 -0.34 -3.61 -9.23
N LEU A 36 -1.32 -2.74 -9.06
CA LEU A 36 -1.07 -1.30 -9.07
C LEU A 36 -0.21 -0.86 -7.90
N LEU A 37 -0.42 -1.41 -6.70
CA LEU A 37 0.45 -1.13 -5.57
C LEU A 37 1.87 -1.58 -5.84
N GLY A 38 2.05 -2.74 -6.46
CA GLY A 38 3.36 -3.23 -6.83
C GLY A 38 4.06 -2.31 -7.82
N VAL A 39 3.34 -1.85 -8.84
CA VAL A 39 3.88 -0.91 -9.84
C VAL A 39 4.26 0.42 -9.19
N VAL A 40 3.37 0.98 -8.38
CA VAL A 40 3.62 2.25 -7.69
C VAL A 40 4.81 2.13 -6.76
N ASN A 41 4.89 1.05 -5.96
CA ASN A 41 5.99 0.86 -5.04
C ASN A 41 7.33 0.62 -5.75
N THR A 42 7.31 0.03 -6.95
CA THR A 42 8.53 -0.26 -7.68
C THR A 42 9.06 0.95 -8.43
N PHE A 43 8.18 1.74 -9.05
CA PHE A 43 8.58 2.81 -9.96
C PHE A 43 8.40 4.20 -9.40
N LEU A 44 7.25 4.48 -8.81
CA LEU A 44 6.92 5.83 -8.36
C LEU A 44 7.48 6.15 -6.98
N LYS A 45 7.38 5.22 -6.05
CA LYS A 45 7.79 5.45 -4.66
C LYS A 45 9.28 5.78 -4.54
N PRO A 46 10.22 5.07 -5.19
CA PRO A 46 11.64 5.43 -5.08
C PRO A 46 11.94 6.85 -5.52
N ILE A 47 11.28 7.31 -6.59
CA ILE A 47 11.47 8.67 -7.08
C ILE A 47 10.99 9.68 -6.04
N LEU A 48 9.80 9.46 -5.49
CA LEU A 48 9.23 10.38 -4.51
C LEU A 48 10.00 10.37 -3.20
N VAL A 49 10.51 9.22 -2.78
CA VAL A 49 11.33 9.12 -1.56
C VAL A 49 12.60 9.95 -1.71
N VAL A 50 13.29 9.84 -2.85
CA VAL A 50 14.51 10.62 -3.10
C VAL A 50 14.23 12.11 -3.07
N LEU A 51 13.14 12.55 -3.70
CA LEU A 51 12.80 13.97 -3.74
C LEU A 51 12.41 14.52 -2.37
N THR A 52 11.95 13.66 -1.46
CA THR A 52 11.48 14.08 -0.15
C THR A 52 12.46 13.77 0.99
N ILE A 53 13.68 13.31 0.67
CA ILE A 53 14.68 12.97 1.70
C ILE A 53 14.88 14.09 2.71
N PRO A 54 15.10 15.37 2.31
CA PRO A 54 15.28 16.42 3.30
C PRO A 54 14.10 16.58 4.24
N LEU A 55 12.88 16.49 3.71
CA LEU A 55 11.67 16.61 4.51
C LEU A 55 11.48 15.40 5.42
N THR A 56 11.82 14.19 4.92
CA THR A 56 11.74 12.98 5.71
C THR A 56 12.68 13.03 6.91
N ILE A 57 13.90 13.51 6.72
CA ILE A 57 14.87 13.67 7.81
C ILE A 57 14.32 14.65 8.85
N LEU A 58 13.77 15.77 8.41
CA LEU A 58 13.24 16.80 9.29
C LEU A 58 12.09 16.28 10.15
N THR A 59 11.27 15.40 9.62
CA THR A 59 10.10 14.86 10.32
C THR A 59 10.37 13.52 10.99
N LEU A 60 11.63 13.06 11.04
CA LEU A 60 12.02 11.77 11.64
C LEU A 60 11.31 10.58 11.01
N GLY A 61 11.04 10.66 9.71
CA GLY A 61 10.41 9.58 8.97
C GLY A 61 8.89 9.59 8.94
N ILE A 62 8.24 10.46 9.70
CA ILE A 62 6.77 10.55 9.70
C ILE A 62 6.25 10.84 8.30
N PHE A 63 6.98 11.63 7.52
CA PHE A 63 6.58 11.97 6.17
C PHE A 63 6.48 10.73 5.27
N LEU A 64 7.31 9.71 5.49
CA LEU A 64 7.20 8.47 4.72
C LEU A 64 5.88 7.75 4.98
N LEU A 65 5.38 7.79 6.20
CA LEU A 65 4.07 7.21 6.50
C LEU A 65 2.97 7.94 5.74
N VAL A 66 3.03 9.26 5.70
CA VAL A 66 2.07 10.07 4.95
C VAL A 66 2.18 9.75 3.47
N LEU A 67 3.39 9.65 2.94
CA LEU A 67 3.60 9.33 1.54
C LEU A 67 3.01 7.97 1.18
N ASN A 68 3.24 6.95 2.02
CA ASN A 68 2.66 5.62 1.81
C ASN A 68 1.13 5.69 1.77
N GLY A 69 0.52 6.44 2.67
CA GLY A 69 -0.93 6.62 2.67
C GLY A 69 -1.43 7.32 1.41
N LEU A 70 -0.71 8.34 0.95
CA LEU A 70 -1.08 9.03 -0.29
C LEU A 70 -1.02 8.10 -1.50
N LEU A 71 -0.02 7.22 -1.56
CA LEU A 71 0.09 6.25 -2.65
C LEU A 71 -1.07 5.26 -2.63
N VAL A 72 -1.50 4.82 -1.45
CA VAL A 72 -2.68 3.96 -1.32
C VAL A 72 -3.94 4.70 -1.80
N LEU A 73 -4.09 5.97 -1.44
CA LEU A 73 -5.22 6.78 -1.92
C LEU A 73 -5.18 6.95 -3.44
N LEU A 74 -4.00 7.10 -4.00
CA LEU A 74 -3.85 7.20 -5.46
C LEU A 74 -4.37 5.93 -6.13
N VAL A 75 -3.99 4.76 -5.63
CA VAL A 75 -4.48 3.49 -6.15
C VAL A 75 -6.00 3.41 -5.99
N GLY A 76 -6.53 3.81 -4.85
CA GLY A 76 -7.97 3.83 -4.61
C GLY A 76 -8.75 4.72 -5.56
N SER A 77 -8.14 5.81 -6.02
CA SER A 77 -8.80 6.72 -6.94
C SER A 77 -8.85 6.18 -8.38
N VAL A 78 -7.97 5.24 -8.71
CA VAL A 78 -7.86 4.69 -10.07
C VAL A 78 -8.62 3.37 -10.20
N VAL A 79 -8.69 2.56 -9.15
CA VAL A 79 -9.28 1.22 -9.19
C VAL A 79 -10.74 1.27 -8.73
N PRO A 80 -11.71 0.97 -9.63
CA PRO A 80 -13.10 0.87 -9.19
C PRO A 80 -13.26 -0.31 -8.23
N GLY A 81 -14.08 -0.12 -7.22
CA GLY A 81 -14.36 -1.16 -6.22
C GLY A 81 -13.38 -1.23 -5.06
N PHE A 82 -12.33 -0.40 -5.07
CA PHE A 82 -11.41 -0.27 -3.94
C PHE A 82 -11.64 1.10 -3.30
N HIS A 83 -12.15 1.10 -2.09
CA HIS A 83 -12.49 2.34 -1.39
C HIS A 83 -11.72 2.44 -0.09
N VAL A 84 -11.17 3.62 0.15
CA VAL A 84 -10.44 3.94 1.38
C VAL A 84 -11.05 5.22 1.95
N SER A 85 -11.42 5.19 3.23
CA SER A 85 -12.21 6.28 3.81
C SER A 85 -11.45 7.57 4.05
N GLY A 86 -10.11 7.57 4.00
CA GLY A 86 -9.34 8.80 4.17
C GLY A 86 -7.85 8.51 4.33
N ILE A 87 -7.08 9.57 4.56
CA ILE A 87 -5.63 9.48 4.64
C ILE A 87 -5.16 8.65 5.85
N LEU A 88 -5.80 8.81 6.99
CA LEU A 88 -5.41 8.05 8.18
C LEU A 88 -5.66 6.57 7.98
N THR A 89 -6.81 6.20 7.42
CA THR A 89 -7.11 4.81 7.08
C THR A 89 -6.11 4.28 6.06
N ALA A 90 -5.74 5.09 5.07
CA ALA A 90 -4.76 4.70 4.05
C ALA A 90 -3.39 4.46 4.66
N ILE A 91 -2.97 5.28 5.63
CA ILE A 91 -1.71 5.08 6.34
C ILE A 91 -1.72 3.78 7.12
N LEU A 92 -2.79 3.52 7.87
CA LEU A 92 -2.93 2.27 8.61
C LEU A 92 -2.93 1.06 7.68
N PHE A 93 -3.64 1.16 6.57
CA PHE A 93 -3.68 0.10 5.56
C PHE A 93 -2.27 -0.19 5.03
N SER A 94 -1.52 0.84 4.67
CA SER A 94 -0.17 0.67 4.15
C SER A 94 0.78 0.04 5.18
N ILE A 95 0.63 0.40 6.45
CA ILE A 95 1.43 -0.19 7.53
C ILE A 95 1.14 -1.68 7.65
N VAL A 96 -0.14 -2.06 7.68
CA VAL A 96 -0.52 -3.47 7.79
C VAL A 96 -0.04 -4.26 6.57
N VAL A 97 -0.22 -3.72 5.36
CA VAL A 97 0.27 -4.36 4.14
C VAL A 97 1.77 -4.58 4.21
N SER A 98 2.51 -3.59 4.66
CA SER A 98 3.97 -3.68 4.76
C SER A 98 4.39 -4.75 5.76
N ILE A 99 3.75 -4.80 6.92
CA ILE A 99 4.07 -5.78 7.96
C ILE A 99 3.77 -7.19 7.45
N VAL A 100 2.58 -7.41 6.89
CA VAL A 100 2.17 -8.73 6.41
C VAL A 100 3.06 -9.17 5.25
N SER A 101 3.36 -8.26 4.31
CA SER A 101 4.26 -8.56 3.20
C SER A 101 5.65 -8.97 3.68
N SER A 102 6.18 -8.25 4.67
CA SER A 102 7.49 -8.57 5.22
C SER A 102 7.51 -9.94 5.88
N LEU A 103 6.47 -10.25 6.66
CA LEU A 103 6.36 -11.56 7.32
C LEU A 103 6.27 -12.68 6.31
N LEU A 104 5.45 -12.52 5.28
CA LEU A 104 5.29 -13.54 4.25
C LEU A 104 6.57 -13.72 3.43
N SER A 105 7.27 -12.62 3.14
CA SER A 105 8.53 -12.68 2.40
C SER A 105 9.61 -13.41 3.18
N SER A 106 9.63 -13.26 4.51
CA SER A 106 10.63 -13.92 5.36
C SER A 106 10.39 -15.42 5.46
N LEU A 107 9.17 -15.88 5.20
CA LEU A 107 8.83 -17.31 5.22
C LEU A 107 9.18 -18.04 3.93
N SER A 108 9.51 -17.30 2.87
CA SER A 108 9.77 -17.90 1.56
C SER A 108 11.28 -18.19 1.31
#